data_f7eae13dc03fc7e28c85b894f2e6c135
#
_entry.id   f7eae13dc03fc7e28c85b894f2e6c135
#
_cell.length_a   1.000
_cell.length_b   1.000
_cell.length_c   1.000
_cell.angle_alpha   90.00
_cell.angle_beta   90.00
_cell.angle_gamma   90.00
#
_symmetry.space_group_name_H-M   'P 1'
#
loop_
_entity.id
_entity.type
_entity.pdbx_description
1 polymer ?
#
loop_
_entity_poly.entity_id
_entity_poly.type
_entity_poly.pdbx_seq_one_letter_code
_entity_poly.pdbx_strand_id
1 'polypeptide(L)'
;MKEQKGRISDEETKKLQAYILELMVNIDRVCREHHLRYYLLAGTMLGAVRHKGFVPWDDDADIALPRKDYNILIAHANEWLPKHIELVSGIQNPHYPYAFARIQDANTTYILRRSFNFIGGLPVDIFPLDGMTTNPLKRKWHYMRYDFYVRLMYYNLRDPYKHGHGLDSLFIRMCHKLFSSAWLHRKLDKIQSEYDFDHSTLVADHDNAPERGILPREVYGEPTPISFEGHSFMGVAKPDAYLKYCYGNYMQLPDEMPPQNFRYLDLQMPYRTYLKQQANKK
;
A
#
# COMPACT_ATOMS: atom_id res chain seq x y z
N MET A 1 15.38 22.78 -2.83
CA MET A 1 15.29 21.34 -3.10
C MET A 1 14.70 21.15 -4.49
N LYS A 2 15.39 20.47 -5.40
CA LYS A 2 14.82 20.22 -6.73
C LYS A 2 13.89 19.01 -6.61
N GLU A 3 12.59 19.22 -6.77
CA GLU A 3 11.66 18.13 -7.04
C GLU A 3 12.17 17.38 -8.28
N GLN A 4 12.14 16.05 -8.22
CA GLN A 4 12.58 15.22 -9.33
C GLN A 4 11.58 15.38 -10.49
N LYS A 5 11.95 16.18 -11.47
CA LYS A 5 11.18 16.39 -12.69
C LYS A 5 11.60 15.33 -13.70
N GLY A 6 10.84 14.25 -13.77
CA GLY A 6 11.10 13.16 -14.71
C GLY A 6 11.40 11.83 -14.00
N ARG A 7 11.58 10.79 -14.82
CA ARG A 7 11.90 9.45 -14.37
C ARG A 7 13.39 9.37 -13.98
N ILE A 8 13.71 8.60 -12.92
CA ILE A 8 15.11 8.26 -12.60
C ILE A 8 15.68 7.31 -13.67
N SER A 9 16.99 7.23 -13.75
CA SER A 9 17.68 6.32 -14.66
C SER A 9 17.42 4.86 -14.31
N ASP A 10 17.68 3.96 -15.26
CA ASP A 10 17.54 2.51 -15.03
C ASP A 10 18.50 2.02 -13.93
N GLU A 11 19.69 2.62 -13.81
CA GLU A 11 20.65 2.31 -12.75
C GLU A 11 20.12 2.72 -11.38
N GLU A 12 19.55 3.92 -11.27
CA GLU A 12 18.91 4.40 -10.04
C GLU A 12 17.67 3.56 -9.69
N THR A 13 16.90 3.12 -10.70
CA THR A 13 15.75 2.22 -10.50
C THR A 13 16.21 0.87 -9.95
N LYS A 14 17.23 0.26 -10.49
CA LYS A 14 17.81 -0.99 -9.95
C LYS A 14 18.33 -0.83 -8.53
N LYS A 15 18.98 0.29 -8.24
CA LYS A 15 19.41 0.59 -6.87
C LYS A 15 18.24 0.71 -5.92
N LEU A 16 17.19 1.41 -6.32
CA LEU A 16 15.94 1.54 -5.55
C LEU A 16 15.31 0.15 -5.30
N GLN A 17 15.20 -0.68 -6.35
CA GLN A 17 14.65 -2.03 -6.28
C GLN A 17 15.45 -2.94 -5.32
N ALA A 18 16.77 -2.77 -5.21
CA ALA A 18 17.57 -3.51 -4.24
C ALA A 18 17.21 -3.16 -2.78
N TYR A 19 16.94 -1.89 -2.47
CA TYR A 19 16.44 -1.48 -1.14
C TYR A 19 15.03 -2.01 -0.86
N ILE A 20 14.15 -1.98 -1.86
CA ILE A 20 12.80 -2.56 -1.74
C ILE A 20 12.88 -4.07 -1.49
N LEU A 21 13.77 -4.78 -2.21
CA LEU A 21 13.99 -6.21 -2.02
C LEU A 21 14.43 -6.55 -0.59
N GLU A 22 15.30 -5.73 0.02
CA GLU A 22 15.71 -5.91 1.42
C GLU A 22 14.51 -5.82 2.37
N LEU A 23 13.61 -4.87 2.16
CA LEU A 23 12.36 -4.76 2.92
C LEU A 23 11.48 -6.00 2.72
N MET A 24 11.32 -6.46 1.47
CA MET A 24 10.54 -7.66 1.14
C MET A 24 11.10 -8.92 1.81
N VAL A 25 12.43 -9.10 1.82
CA VAL A 25 13.10 -10.24 2.48
C VAL A 25 12.86 -10.21 3.99
N ASN A 26 12.91 -9.04 4.61
CA ASN A 26 12.65 -8.91 6.04
C ASN A 26 11.19 -9.25 6.40
N ILE A 27 10.22 -8.80 5.59
CA ILE A 27 8.81 -9.11 5.85
C ILE A 27 8.49 -10.59 5.57
N ASP A 28 9.08 -11.19 4.52
CA ASP A 28 8.96 -12.64 4.25
C ASP A 28 9.47 -13.45 5.43
N ARG A 29 10.67 -13.12 5.97
CA ARG A 29 11.23 -13.75 7.15
C ARG A 29 10.25 -13.68 8.34
N VAL A 30 9.74 -12.49 8.65
CA VAL A 30 8.79 -12.29 9.75
C VAL A 30 7.51 -13.11 9.53
N CYS A 31 6.95 -13.09 8.33
CA CYS A 31 5.74 -13.86 8.04
C CYS A 31 5.97 -15.38 8.20
N ARG A 32 7.11 -15.90 7.75
CA ARG A 32 7.45 -17.33 7.91
C ARG A 32 7.69 -17.71 9.36
N GLU A 33 8.46 -16.91 10.10
CA GLU A 33 8.76 -17.16 11.52
C GLU A 33 7.51 -17.18 12.40
N HIS A 34 6.50 -16.37 12.05
CA HIS A 34 5.26 -16.25 12.82
C HIS A 34 4.05 -16.93 12.14
N HIS A 35 4.30 -17.74 11.11
CA HIS A 35 3.26 -18.51 10.39
C HIS A 35 2.12 -17.64 9.84
N LEU A 36 2.43 -16.42 9.38
CA LEU A 36 1.48 -15.52 8.74
C LEU A 36 1.39 -15.81 7.25
N ARG A 37 0.17 -15.95 6.74
CA ARG A 37 -0.07 -16.05 5.29
C ARG A 37 0.13 -14.66 4.66
N TYR A 38 0.86 -14.62 3.56
CA TYR A 38 0.94 -13.42 2.74
C TYR A 38 1.06 -13.80 1.26
N TYR A 39 0.81 -12.84 0.38
CA TYR A 39 0.90 -12.96 -1.06
C TYR A 39 1.60 -11.76 -1.66
N LEU A 40 2.47 -11.97 -2.66
CA LEU A 40 2.82 -10.90 -3.58
C LEU A 40 1.56 -10.42 -4.29
N LEU A 41 1.40 -9.09 -4.47
CA LEU A 41 0.20 -8.49 -5.03
C LEU A 41 0.52 -7.62 -6.25
N ALA A 42 -0.46 -7.26 -7.01
CA ALA A 42 -0.43 -6.25 -8.07
C ALA A 42 0.80 -6.32 -9.00
N GLY A 43 1.54 -5.23 -9.16
CA GLY A 43 2.75 -5.12 -9.98
C GLY A 43 3.85 -6.08 -9.55
N THR A 44 3.99 -6.34 -8.26
CA THR A 44 4.96 -7.29 -7.70
C THR A 44 4.66 -8.73 -8.12
N MET A 45 3.39 -9.14 -8.10
CA MET A 45 2.97 -10.45 -8.59
C MET A 45 3.15 -10.58 -10.11
N LEU A 46 2.85 -9.50 -10.86
CA LEU A 46 3.10 -9.42 -12.29
C LEU A 46 4.60 -9.58 -12.60
N GLY A 47 5.45 -8.88 -11.87
CA GLY A 47 6.90 -8.97 -11.96
C GLY A 47 7.41 -10.39 -11.70
N ALA A 48 6.95 -11.03 -10.63
CA ALA A 48 7.28 -12.41 -10.29
C ALA A 48 7.00 -13.39 -11.44
N VAL A 49 5.82 -13.28 -12.06
CA VAL A 49 5.42 -14.19 -13.16
C VAL A 49 6.17 -13.86 -14.44
N ARG A 50 6.18 -12.60 -14.88
CA ARG A 50 6.65 -12.16 -16.19
C ARG A 50 8.18 -11.98 -16.27
N HIS A 51 8.78 -11.45 -15.19
CA HIS A 51 10.20 -11.06 -15.17
C HIS A 51 11.06 -11.88 -14.20
N LYS A 52 10.45 -12.70 -13.33
CA LYS A 52 11.10 -13.39 -12.21
C LYS A 52 11.74 -12.44 -11.19
N GLY A 53 11.26 -11.21 -11.15
CA GLY A 53 11.74 -10.11 -10.34
C GLY A 53 10.86 -8.89 -10.55
N PHE A 54 11.41 -7.70 -10.27
CA PHE A 54 10.70 -6.46 -10.53
C PHE A 54 10.34 -6.27 -12.00
N VAL A 55 9.22 -5.65 -12.27
CA VAL A 55 9.01 -5.03 -13.57
C VAL A 55 10.09 -3.95 -13.73
N PRO A 56 10.82 -3.89 -14.85
CA PRO A 56 12.04 -3.07 -14.97
C PRO A 56 11.91 -1.58 -14.62
N TRP A 57 10.70 -1.04 -14.70
CA TRP A 57 10.40 0.36 -14.42
C TRP A 57 9.63 0.59 -13.12
N ASP A 58 9.30 -0.45 -12.33
CA ASP A 58 8.57 -0.30 -11.07
C ASP A 58 9.47 0.25 -9.97
N ASP A 59 8.88 1.10 -9.15
CA ASP A 59 9.51 1.81 -8.05
C ASP A 59 8.85 1.53 -6.69
N ASP A 60 8.05 0.48 -6.62
CA ASP A 60 7.34 0.02 -5.42
C ASP A 60 7.25 -1.51 -5.36
N ALA A 61 6.76 -2.02 -4.24
CA ALA A 61 6.35 -3.40 -4.08
C ALA A 61 5.13 -3.49 -3.16
N ASP A 62 4.27 -4.44 -3.50
CA ASP A 62 2.99 -4.68 -2.86
C ASP A 62 2.89 -6.11 -2.36
N ILE A 63 2.48 -6.26 -1.10
CA ILE A 63 2.10 -7.55 -0.52
C ILE A 63 0.72 -7.45 0.12
N ALA A 64 0.06 -8.56 0.28
CA ALA A 64 -1.23 -8.61 0.95
C ALA A 64 -1.31 -9.77 1.93
N LEU A 65 -2.05 -9.59 3.02
CA LEU A 65 -2.31 -10.63 4.00
C LEU A 65 -3.82 -10.77 4.25
N PRO A 66 -4.33 -12.00 4.46
CA PRO A 66 -5.66 -12.19 5.03
C PRO A 66 -5.82 -11.36 6.30
N ARG A 67 -7.00 -10.80 6.54
CA ARG A 67 -7.26 -9.84 7.63
C ARG A 67 -6.73 -10.30 9.01
N LYS A 68 -6.86 -11.57 9.35
CA LYS A 68 -6.37 -12.10 10.63
C LYS A 68 -4.85 -11.99 10.72
N ASP A 69 -4.16 -12.43 9.68
CA ASP A 69 -2.69 -12.40 9.60
C ASP A 69 -2.19 -10.95 9.54
N TYR A 70 -2.88 -10.09 8.78
CA TYR A 70 -2.62 -8.64 8.73
C TYR A 70 -2.71 -7.99 10.13
N ASN A 71 -3.75 -8.29 10.90
CA ASN A 71 -3.93 -7.70 12.23
C ASN A 71 -2.82 -8.15 13.20
N ILE A 72 -2.38 -9.41 13.12
CA ILE A 72 -1.25 -9.92 13.91
C ILE A 72 0.04 -9.17 13.53
N LEU A 73 0.30 -9.03 12.23
CA LEU A 73 1.45 -8.28 11.73
C LEU A 73 1.44 -6.83 12.22
N ILE A 74 0.31 -6.11 12.08
CA ILE A 74 0.17 -4.72 12.53
C ILE A 74 0.46 -4.57 14.04
N ALA A 75 0.05 -5.54 14.83
CA ALA A 75 0.26 -5.50 16.28
C ALA A 75 1.73 -5.69 16.70
N HIS A 76 2.49 -6.48 15.95
CA HIS A 76 3.80 -6.97 16.40
C HIS A 76 4.98 -6.63 15.48
N ALA A 77 4.76 -6.15 14.26
CA ALA A 77 5.83 -5.95 13.26
C ALA A 77 6.99 -5.09 13.80
N ASN A 78 6.72 -4.04 14.58
CA ASN A 78 7.76 -3.17 15.13
C ASN A 78 8.62 -3.86 16.23
N GLU A 79 8.20 -5.00 16.74
CA GLU A 79 8.97 -5.85 17.65
C GLU A 79 9.82 -6.87 16.87
N TRP A 80 9.30 -7.35 15.73
CA TRP A 80 9.88 -8.44 14.95
C TRP A 80 10.83 -7.97 13.85
N LEU A 81 10.63 -6.74 13.35
CA LEU A 81 11.46 -6.14 12.31
C LEU A 81 12.75 -5.53 12.87
N PRO A 82 13.82 -5.44 12.08
CA PRO A 82 15.00 -4.66 12.44
C PRO A 82 14.64 -3.21 12.79
N LYS A 83 15.35 -2.58 13.72
CA LYS A 83 15.03 -1.24 14.27
C LYS A 83 14.88 -0.12 13.22
N HIS A 84 15.53 -0.25 12.06
CA HIS A 84 15.45 0.73 10.99
C HIS A 84 14.26 0.49 10.06
N ILE A 85 13.60 -0.65 10.15
CA ILE A 85 12.39 -0.97 9.39
C ILE A 85 11.19 -0.78 10.30
N GLU A 86 10.29 0.08 9.91
CA GLU A 86 9.13 0.48 10.71
C GLU A 86 7.83 0.15 9.99
N LEU A 87 6.88 -0.42 10.72
CA LEU A 87 5.52 -0.53 10.22
C LEU A 87 4.75 0.76 10.56
N VAL A 88 4.07 1.32 9.56
CA VAL A 88 3.22 2.50 9.69
C VAL A 88 1.83 2.20 9.16
N SER A 89 0.81 2.54 9.94
CA SER A 89 -0.60 2.40 9.59
C SER A 89 -1.42 3.57 10.13
N GLY A 90 -2.61 3.79 9.60
CA GLY A 90 -3.54 4.81 10.11
C GLY A 90 -4.03 4.56 11.54
N ILE A 91 -3.94 3.32 12.03
CA ILE A 91 -4.26 2.97 13.41
C ILE A 91 -3.17 3.51 14.37
N GLN A 92 -1.90 3.42 13.96
CA GLN A 92 -0.75 3.85 14.78
C GLN A 92 -0.44 5.34 14.58
N ASN A 93 -0.59 5.83 13.35
CA ASN A 93 -0.34 7.22 12.99
C ASN A 93 -1.56 7.83 12.28
N PRO A 94 -2.37 8.64 12.95
CA PRO A 94 -3.57 9.23 12.35
C PRO A 94 -3.29 10.16 11.15
N HIS A 95 -2.07 10.64 10.98
CA HIS A 95 -1.67 11.45 9.81
C HIS A 95 -1.25 10.61 8.60
N TYR A 96 -1.20 9.28 8.74
CA TYR A 96 -0.94 8.38 7.64
C TYR A 96 -2.14 8.36 6.67
N PRO A 97 -1.93 8.56 5.34
CA PRO A 97 -3.04 8.89 4.45
C PRO A 97 -3.79 7.71 3.86
N TYR A 98 -3.37 6.47 4.14
CA TYR A 98 -3.94 5.28 3.49
C TYR A 98 -4.70 4.39 4.46
N ALA A 99 -5.65 3.61 3.89
CA ALA A 99 -6.44 2.61 4.63
C ALA A 99 -5.77 1.22 4.70
N PHE A 100 -4.50 1.13 4.31
CA PHE A 100 -3.62 -0.04 4.41
C PHE A 100 -2.34 0.34 5.16
N ALA A 101 -1.53 -0.62 5.54
CA ALA A 101 -0.25 -0.35 6.19
C ALA A 101 0.91 -0.35 5.19
N ARG A 102 2.08 0.06 5.65
CA ARG A 102 3.36 -0.13 4.96
C ARG A 102 4.47 -0.42 5.96
N ILE A 103 5.47 -1.17 5.54
CA ILE A 103 6.78 -1.10 6.17
C ILE A 103 7.63 -0.08 5.41
N GLN A 104 8.55 0.57 6.11
CA GLN A 104 9.43 1.59 5.52
C GLN A 104 10.82 1.53 6.15
N ASP A 105 11.84 1.85 5.34
CA ASP A 105 13.20 2.03 5.84
C ASP A 105 13.37 3.45 6.40
N ALA A 106 13.50 3.58 7.72
CA ALA A 106 13.66 4.85 8.41
C ALA A 106 14.97 5.61 8.09
N ASN A 107 15.96 4.92 7.49
CA ASN A 107 17.22 5.52 7.05
C ASN A 107 17.13 6.21 5.69
N THR A 108 15.98 6.15 5.03
CA THR A 108 15.72 6.76 3.73
C THR A 108 14.67 7.87 3.84
N THR A 109 14.51 8.66 2.79
CA THR A 109 13.43 9.64 2.64
C THR A 109 12.67 9.39 1.35
N TYR A 110 11.38 9.18 1.46
CA TYR A 110 10.47 8.96 0.34
C TYR A 110 9.25 9.87 0.47
N ILE A 111 8.96 10.65 -0.57
CA ILE A 111 7.80 11.53 -0.62
C ILE A 111 6.99 11.21 -1.86
N LEU A 112 5.78 10.76 -1.67
CA LEU A 112 4.85 10.45 -2.74
C LEU A 112 4.53 11.66 -3.61
N ARG A 113 4.28 11.42 -4.89
CA ARG A 113 3.81 12.45 -5.83
C ARG A 113 2.39 12.92 -5.53
N ARG A 114 1.61 12.13 -4.80
CA ARG A 114 0.23 12.46 -4.39
C ARG A 114 0.18 13.65 -3.42
N SER A 115 -1.00 14.26 -3.30
CA SER A 115 -1.23 15.54 -2.62
C SER A 115 -1.11 15.52 -1.08
N PHE A 116 -0.71 14.41 -0.47
CA PHE A 116 -0.59 14.31 0.97
C PHE A 116 0.77 14.83 1.45
N ASN A 117 0.77 15.49 2.61
CA ASN A 117 2.01 15.95 3.25
C ASN A 117 2.68 14.86 4.10
N PHE A 118 2.50 13.60 3.74
CA PHE A 118 3.16 12.50 4.42
C PHE A 118 4.58 12.34 3.90
N ILE A 119 5.55 12.35 4.81
CA ILE A 119 6.96 12.13 4.56
C ILE A 119 7.37 10.91 5.37
N GLY A 120 7.88 9.90 4.72
CA GLY A 120 8.33 8.66 5.33
C GLY A 120 9.62 8.14 4.72
N GLY A 121 10.00 6.91 5.06
CA GLY A 121 11.05 6.16 4.38
C GLY A 121 10.53 5.45 3.13
N LEU A 122 11.46 4.82 2.40
CA LEU A 122 11.14 3.97 1.24
C LEU A 122 10.23 2.82 1.67
N PRO A 123 9.06 2.64 1.05
CA PRO A 123 8.06 1.68 1.52
C PRO A 123 8.01 0.37 0.74
N VAL A 124 7.41 -0.65 1.39
CA VAL A 124 6.64 -1.74 0.78
C VAL A 124 5.22 -1.65 1.33
N ASP A 125 4.23 -1.60 0.45
CA ASP A 125 2.84 -1.46 0.83
C ASP A 125 2.24 -2.82 1.23
N ILE A 126 1.42 -2.83 2.30
CA ILE A 126 0.86 -4.04 2.91
C ILE A 126 -0.66 -3.88 2.97
N PHE A 127 -1.35 -4.66 2.14
CA PHE A 127 -2.79 -4.59 2.00
C PHE A 127 -3.51 -5.65 2.83
N PRO A 128 -4.59 -5.31 3.55
CA PRO A 128 -5.48 -6.30 4.10
C PRO A 128 -6.35 -6.93 3.01
N LEU A 129 -6.46 -8.24 2.99
CA LEU A 129 -7.45 -8.97 2.21
C LEU A 129 -8.63 -9.34 3.11
N ASP A 130 -9.79 -8.85 2.75
CA ASP A 130 -11.03 -9.06 3.49
C ASP A 130 -12.00 -9.95 2.72
N GLY A 131 -12.87 -10.65 3.44
CA GLY A 131 -13.98 -11.32 2.79
C GLY A 131 -14.94 -10.33 2.12
N MET A 132 -15.72 -10.81 1.15
CA MET A 132 -16.76 -10.01 0.50
C MET A 132 -18.03 -10.80 0.27
N THR A 133 -19.18 -10.12 0.40
CA THR A 133 -20.50 -10.71 0.14
C THR A 133 -20.74 -10.97 -1.35
N THR A 134 -21.39 -12.10 -1.66
CA THR A 134 -21.87 -12.39 -3.02
C THR A 134 -23.12 -11.60 -3.40
N ASN A 135 -23.84 -11.04 -2.42
CA ASN A 135 -25.04 -10.25 -2.69
C ASN A 135 -24.67 -8.88 -3.28
N PRO A 136 -25.09 -8.57 -4.53
CA PRO A 136 -24.66 -7.35 -5.24
C PRO A 136 -25.18 -6.06 -4.58
N LEU A 137 -26.37 -6.07 -3.94
CA LEU A 137 -26.91 -4.89 -3.27
C LEU A 137 -26.16 -4.58 -1.98
N LYS A 138 -25.83 -5.62 -1.17
CA LYS A 138 -25.00 -5.46 0.04
C LYS A 138 -23.59 -5.00 -0.33
N ARG A 139 -23.00 -5.54 -1.42
CA ARG A 139 -21.70 -5.13 -1.91
C ARG A 139 -21.68 -3.68 -2.38
N LYS A 140 -22.70 -3.24 -3.14
CA LYS A 140 -22.84 -1.84 -3.56
C LYS A 140 -22.94 -0.91 -2.35
N TRP A 141 -23.73 -1.28 -1.34
CA TRP A 141 -23.87 -0.52 -0.08
C TRP A 141 -22.54 -0.47 0.69
N HIS A 142 -21.81 -1.58 0.76
CA HIS A 142 -20.50 -1.67 1.40
C HIS A 142 -19.50 -0.68 0.77
N TYR A 143 -19.33 -0.70 -0.56
CA TYR A 143 -18.42 0.20 -1.25
C TYR A 143 -18.88 1.66 -1.21
N MET A 144 -20.17 1.93 -1.26
CA MET A 144 -20.69 3.30 -1.11
C MET A 144 -20.29 3.90 0.26
N ARG A 145 -20.37 3.10 1.35
CA ARG A 145 -19.91 3.54 2.69
C ARG A 145 -18.38 3.70 2.71
N TYR A 146 -17.67 2.74 2.16
CA TYR A 146 -16.20 2.77 2.08
C TYR A 146 -15.72 4.03 1.37
N ASP A 147 -16.18 4.28 0.16
CA ASP A 147 -15.83 5.45 -0.65
C ASP A 147 -16.17 6.77 0.04
N PHE A 148 -17.32 6.83 0.71
CA PHE A 148 -17.70 8.00 1.49
C PHE A 148 -16.66 8.32 2.58
N TYR A 149 -16.23 7.33 3.36
CA TYR A 149 -15.24 7.54 4.41
C TYR A 149 -13.83 7.76 3.89
N VAL A 150 -13.44 7.13 2.77
CA VAL A 150 -12.18 7.42 2.07
C VAL A 150 -12.13 8.88 1.62
N ARG A 151 -13.22 9.41 1.03
CA ARG A 151 -13.32 10.83 0.64
C ARG A 151 -13.25 11.76 1.85
N LEU A 152 -13.94 11.43 2.95
CA LEU A 152 -13.84 12.23 4.19
C LEU A 152 -12.42 12.24 4.75
N MET A 153 -11.73 11.08 4.73
CA MET A 153 -10.33 10.98 5.16
C MET A 153 -9.42 11.82 4.26
N TYR A 154 -9.63 11.75 2.93
CA TYR A 154 -8.90 12.58 1.97
C TYR A 154 -9.02 14.08 2.28
N TYR A 155 -10.24 14.57 2.54
CA TYR A 155 -10.45 15.98 2.91
C TYR A 155 -9.89 16.31 4.30
N ASN A 156 -9.95 15.38 5.24
CA ASN A 156 -9.44 15.57 6.59
C ASN A 156 -7.90 15.68 6.64
N LEU A 157 -7.18 15.05 5.71
CA LEU A 157 -5.71 15.07 5.63
C LEU A 157 -5.16 16.14 4.68
N ARG A 158 -6.03 16.86 3.97
CA ARG A 158 -5.64 17.88 3.01
C ARG A 158 -5.41 19.22 3.71
N ASP A 159 -4.40 19.97 3.25
CA ASP A 159 -4.21 21.36 3.68
C ASP A 159 -5.40 22.22 3.22
N PRO A 160 -6.16 22.84 4.14
CA PRO A 160 -7.34 23.63 3.81
C PRO A 160 -7.03 24.89 3.01
N TYR A 161 -5.79 25.37 3.04
CA TYR A 161 -5.39 26.62 2.40
C TYR A 161 -4.59 26.42 1.11
N LYS A 162 -4.37 25.18 0.68
CA LYS A 162 -3.58 24.85 -0.52
C LYS A 162 -4.08 25.54 -1.80
N HIS A 163 -5.39 25.80 -1.88
CA HIS A 163 -6.04 26.44 -3.04
C HIS A 163 -6.75 27.77 -2.67
N GLY A 164 -6.29 28.45 -1.61
CA GLY A 164 -6.84 29.73 -1.15
C GLY A 164 -7.91 29.60 -0.05
N HIS A 165 -8.70 30.67 0.14
CA HIS A 165 -9.67 30.81 1.25
C HIS A 165 -11.14 30.67 0.81
N GLY A 166 -11.43 30.00 -0.31
CA GLY A 166 -12.79 29.83 -0.86
C GLY A 166 -13.67 28.82 -0.11
N LEU A 167 -14.81 28.47 -0.69
CA LEU A 167 -15.78 27.50 -0.14
C LEU A 167 -15.16 26.12 0.11
N ASP A 168 -14.22 25.68 -0.75
CA ASP A 168 -13.50 24.44 -0.56
C ASP A 168 -12.67 24.43 0.74
N SER A 169 -12.02 25.55 1.05
CA SER A 169 -11.28 25.75 2.30
C SER A 169 -12.21 25.65 3.51
N LEU A 170 -13.40 26.25 3.43
CA LEU A 170 -14.39 26.18 4.51
C LEU A 170 -14.85 24.74 4.75
N PHE A 171 -15.12 23.99 3.67
CA PHE A 171 -15.54 22.57 3.77
C PHE A 171 -14.44 21.70 4.39
N ILE A 172 -13.19 21.85 3.96
CA ILE A 172 -12.06 21.09 4.51
C ILE A 172 -11.87 21.40 6.00
N ARG A 173 -11.93 22.68 6.41
CA ARG A 173 -11.88 23.09 7.82
C ARG A 173 -13.02 22.50 8.64
N MET A 174 -14.21 22.42 8.07
CA MET A 174 -15.35 21.75 8.72
C MET A 174 -15.08 20.26 8.90
N CYS A 175 -14.52 19.58 7.89
CA CYS A 175 -14.12 18.18 8.02
C CYS A 175 -13.08 17.98 9.13
N HIS A 176 -12.05 18.83 9.23
CA HIS A 176 -11.06 18.79 10.31
C HIS A 176 -11.68 18.98 11.69
N LYS A 177 -12.71 19.83 11.81
CA LYS A 177 -13.38 20.11 13.08
C LYS A 177 -14.32 18.98 13.50
N LEU A 178 -15.00 18.34 12.55
CA LEU A 178 -16.05 17.34 12.83
C LEU A 178 -15.52 15.91 12.94
N PHE A 179 -14.43 15.59 12.22
CA PHE A 179 -13.92 14.22 12.12
C PHE A 179 -12.44 14.19 12.50
N SER A 180 -12.07 13.34 13.47
CA SER A 180 -10.65 13.06 13.69
C SER A 180 -10.16 11.98 12.72
N SER A 181 -8.93 12.11 12.22
CA SER A 181 -8.31 11.11 11.35
C SER A 181 -8.29 9.71 11.98
N ALA A 182 -8.00 9.64 13.30
CA ALA A 182 -8.03 8.37 14.03
C ALA A 182 -9.41 7.71 14.04
N TRP A 183 -10.49 8.49 14.11
CA TRP A 183 -11.84 7.95 14.02
C TRP A 183 -12.15 7.47 12.61
N LEU A 184 -11.74 8.22 11.58
CA LEU A 184 -11.92 7.83 10.18
C LEU A 184 -11.19 6.53 9.85
N HIS A 185 -9.94 6.37 10.30
CA HIS A 185 -9.19 5.12 10.12
C HIS A 185 -9.90 3.93 10.78
N ARG A 186 -10.37 4.07 12.02
CA ARG A 186 -11.15 3.00 12.68
C ARG A 186 -12.45 2.67 11.94
N LYS A 187 -13.11 3.67 11.34
CA LYS A 187 -14.32 3.45 10.54
C LYS A 187 -14.01 2.70 9.25
N LEU A 188 -12.96 3.08 8.55
CA LEU A 188 -12.50 2.39 7.33
C LEU A 188 -12.11 0.95 7.64
N ASP A 189 -11.29 0.72 8.65
CA ASP A 189 -10.89 -0.61 9.09
C ASP A 189 -12.09 -1.51 9.43
N LYS A 190 -13.08 -0.96 10.17
CA LYS A 190 -14.32 -1.68 10.50
C LYS A 190 -15.17 -2.01 9.27
N ILE A 191 -15.19 -1.14 8.24
CA ILE A 191 -15.94 -1.41 7.01
C ILE A 191 -15.20 -2.46 6.20
N GLN A 192 -13.89 -2.34 6.02
CA GLN A 192 -13.07 -3.31 5.29
C GLN A 192 -13.24 -4.72 5.88
N SER A 193 -13.12 -4.86 7.20
CA SER A 193 -13.15 -6.13 7.93
C SER A 193 -14.57 -6.67 8.23
N GLU A 194 -15.61 -6.16 7.55
CA GLU A 194 -17.00 -6.57 7.80
C GLU A 194 -17.27 -8.04 7.47
N TYR A 195 -16.51 -8.62 6.53
CA TYR A 195 -16.63 -10.02 6.12
C TYR A 195 -15.30 -10.73 6.32
N ASP A 196 -15.36 -11.93 6.90
CA ASP A 196 -14.17 -12.74 7.17
C ASP A 196 -13.59 -13.36 5.89
N PHE A 197 -12.26 -13.24 5.72
CA PHE A 197 -11.55 -13.80 4.56
C PHE A 197 -11.75 -15.32 4.42
N ASP A 198 -11.57 -16.07 5.53
CA ASP A 198 -11.57 -17.52 5.50
C ASP A 198 -12.97 -18.13 5.30
N HIS A 199 -14.02 -17.38 5.63
CA HIS A 199 -15.42 -17.82 5.53
C HIS A 199 -16.18 -17.25 4.33
N SER A 200 -15.54 -16.41 3.52
CA SER A 200 -16.15 -15.81 2.33
C SER A 200 -15.73 -16.54 1.04
N THR A 201 -16.62 -16.60 0.06
CA THR A 201 -16.30 -17.11 -1.29
C THR A 201 -15.62 -16.06 -2.17
N LEU A 202 -15.83 -14.78 -1.85
CA LEU A 202 -15.18 -13.65 -2.51
C LEU A 202 -14.26 -12.94 -1.53
N VAL A 203 -13.17 -12.39 -2.05
CA VAL A 203 -12.19 -11.58 -1.31
C VAL A 203 -12.09 -10.22 -1.96
N ALA A 204 -11.97 -9.19 -1.16
CA ALA A 204 -11.78 -7.81 -1.60
C ALA A 204 -10.40 -7.29 -1.18
N ASP A 205 -9.70 -6.71 -2.14
CA ASP A 205 -8.67 -5.70 -1.96
C ASP A 205 -9.34 -4.34 -2.16
N HIS A 206 -9.50 -3.59 -1.07
CA HIS A 206 -10.25 -2.33 -1.07
C HIS A 206 -9.47 -1.14 -1.65
N ASP A 207 -8.18 -1.26 -1.91
CA ASP A 207 -7.40 -0.21 -2.60
C ASP A 207 -7.72 -0.17 -4.10
N ASN A 208 -8.21 -1.26 -4.63
CA ASN A 208 -8.66 -1.37 -6.01
C ASN A 208 -10.17 -1.11 -6.17
N ALA A 209 -10.57 -0.60 -7.34
CA ALA A 209 -11.98 -0.51 -7.69
C ALA A 209 -12.65 -1.91 -7.64
N PRO A 210 -13.94 -2.01 -7.27
CA PRO A 210 -14.63 -3.30 -7.07
C PRO A 210 -14.49 -4.27 -8.25
N GLU A 211 -14.41 -3.75 -9.47
CA GLU A 211 -14.28 -4.52 -10.71
C GLU A 211 -12.92 -5.20 -10.84
N ARG A 212 -11.92 -4.76 -10.10
CA ARG A 212 -10.55 -5.31 -10.11
C ARG A 212 -10.12 -5.85 -8.75
N GLY A 213 -10.71 -5.34 -7.67
CA GLY A 213 -10.34 -5.69 -6.31
C GLY A 213 -11.08 -6.89 -5.75
N ILE A 214 -12.19 -7.37 -6.38
CA ILE A 214 -12.99 -8.49 -5.86
C ILE A 214 -12.76 -9.74 -6.69
N LEU A 215 -12.13 -10.76 -6.09
CA LEU A 215 -11.89 -12.05 -6.73
C LEU A 215 -12.45 -13.21 -5.91
N PRO A 216 -12.70 -14.39 -6.55
CA PRO A 216 -12.93 -15.62 -5.82
C PRO A 216 -11.77 -15.93 -4.87
N ARG A 217 -12.07 -16.30 -3.61
CA ARG A 217 -11.03 -16.64 -2.62
C ARG A 217 -10.11 -17.76 -3.10
N GLU A 218 -10.60 -18.68 -3.90
CA GLU A 218 -9.81 -19.78 -4.47
C GLU A 218 -8.69 -19.32 -5.43
N VAL A 219 -8.75 -18.08 -5.94
CA VAL A 219 -7.68 -17.49 -6.76
C VAL A 219 -6.47 -17.16 -5.88
N TYR A 220 -6.70 -16.62 -4.70
CA TYR A 220 -5.67 -16.45 -3.69
C TYR A 220 -5.21 -17.82 -3.17
N GLY A 221 -6.15 -18.67 -2.71
CA GLY A 221 -5.90 -20.02 -2.20
C GLY A 221 -4.88 -20.04 -1.07
N GLU A 222 -4.17 -21.17 -0.93
CA GLU A 222 -3.01 -21.25 -0.04
C GLU A 222 -1.80 -20.55 -0.67
N PRO A 223 -1.00 -19.79 0.12
CA PRO A 223 0.20 -19.13 -0.39
C PRO A 223 1.15 -20.13 -1.06
N THR A 224 1.52 -19.86 -2.30
CA THR A 224 2.34 -20.74 -3.12
C THR A 224 3.72 -20.14 -3.38
N PRO A 225 4.83 -20.89 -3.18
CA PRO A 225 6.16 -20.34 -3.45
C PRO A 225 6.31 -19.89 -4.90
N ILE A 226 6.86 -18.67 -5.08
CA ILE A 226 7.16 -18.09 -6.37
C ILE A 226 8.54 -17.42 -6.35
N SER A 227 9.30 -17.56 -7.45
CA SER A 227 10.62 -16.92 -7.57
C SER A 227 10.49 -15.43 -7.89
N PHE A 228 11.26 -14.60 -7.16
CA PHE A 228 11.36 -13.15 -7.36
C PHE A 228 12.76 -12.67 -6.96
N GLU A 229 13.54 -12.09 -7.88
CA GLU A 229 14.92 -11.61 -7.66
C GLU A 229 15.84 -12.66 -6.99
N GLY A 230 15.73 -13.92 -7.41
CA GLY A 230 16.53 -15.01 -6.85
C GLY A 230 16.09 -15.52 -5.47
N HIS A 231 15.07 -14.93 -4.86
CA HIS A 231 14.45 -15.37 -3.61
C HIS A 231 13.16 -16.14 -3.88
N SER A 232 12.67 -16.87 -2.87
CA SER A 232 11.38 -17.54 -2.88
C SER A 232 10.41 -16.81 -1.97
N PHE A 233 9.46 -16.09 -2.55
CA PHE A 233 8.34 -15.43 -1.83
C PHE A 233 7.06 -16.25 -1.98
N MET A 234 5.96 -15.78 -1.38
CA MET A 234 4.65 -16.40 -1.50
C MET A 234 3.75 -15.64 -2.46
N GLY A 235 3.31 -16.30 -3.50
CA GLY A 235 2.32 -15.80 -4.47
C GLY A 235 0.93 -16.39 -4.24
N VAL A 236 -0.04 -15.92 -5.01
CA VAL A 236 -1.39 -16.47 -5.05
C VAL A 236 -1.38 -17.88 -5.66
N ALA A 237 -2.35 -18.73 -5.29
CA ALA A 237 -2.43 -20.11 -5.79
C ALA A 237 -2.71 -20.21 -7.30
N LYS A 238 -3.44 -19.23 -7.88
CA LYS A 238 -3.77 -19.19 -9.31
C LYS A 238 -3.25 -17.90 -9.97
N PRO A 239 -1.92 -17.77 -10.21
CA PRO A 239 -1.29 -16.54 -10.70
C PRO A 239 -1.86 -16.03 -12.03
N ASP A 240 -2.07 -16.92 -12.99
CA ASP A 240 -2.60 -16.58 -14.31
C ASP A 240 -4.03 -16.03 -14.23
N ALA A 241 -4.89 -16.65 -13.41
CA ALA A 241 -6.26 -16.17 -13.20
C ALA A 241 -6.26 -14.79 -12.52
N TYR A 242 -5.42 -14.60 -11.49
CA TYR A 242 -5.24 -13.32 -10.80
C TYR A 242 -4.80 -12.21 -11.77
N LEU A 243 -3.73 -12.45 -12.52
CA LEU A 243 -3.16 -11.45 -13.41
C LEU A 243 -4.07 -11.13 -14.61
N LYS A 244 -4.77 -12.13 -15.17
CA LYS A 244 -5.78 -11.89 -16.21
C LYS A 244 -6.92 -11.02 -15.71
N TYR A 245 -7.35 -11.25 -14.47
CA TYR A 245 -8.41 -10.43 -13.85
C TYR A 245 -7.98 -8.99 -13.62
N CYS A 246 -6.77 -8.77 -13.11
CA CYS A 246 -6.27 -7.43 -12.78
C CYS A 246 -5.82 -6.63 -14.02
N TYR A 247 -5.20 -7.31 -15.00
CA TYR A 247 -4.47 -6.66 -16.10
C TYR A 247 -4.89 -7.12 -17.51
N GLY A 248 -5.82 -8.06 -17.63
CA GLY A 248 -6.20 -8.62 -18.93
C GLY A 248 -5.05 -9.37 -19.60
N ASN A 249 -4.57 -8.90 -20.75
CA ASN A 249 -3.41 -9.47 -21.43
C ASN A 249 -2.10 -8.99 -20.77
N TYR A 250 -1.83 -9.47 -19.55
CA TYR A 250 -0.72 -9.03 -18.71
C TYR A 250 0.67 -9.35 -19.28
N MET A 251 0.78 -10.24 -20.25
CA MET A 251 2.04 -10.54 -20.95
C MET A 251 2.43 -9.46 -21.96
N GLN A 252 1.47 -8.66 -22.43
CA GLN A 252 1.75 -7.52 -23.28
C GLN A 252 2.36 -6.38 -22.45
N LEU A 253 3.44 -5.81 -22.96
CA LEU A 253 4.04 -4.62 -22.36
C LEU A 253 3.16 -3.39 -22.63
N PRO A 254 3.09 -2.44 -21.71
CA PRO A 254 2.37 -1.19 -21.95
C PRO A 254 3.08 -0.36 -23.03
N ASP A 255 2.29 0.36 -23.84
CA ASP A 255 2.81 1.25 -24.87
C ASP A 255 3.60 2.43 -24.28
N GLU A 256 3.19 2.90 -23.09
CA GLU A 256 3.86 3.95 -22.34
C GLU A 256 4.20 3.47 -20.93
N MET A 257 5.39 3.83 -20.46
CA MET A 257 5.79 3.52 -19.08
C MET A 257 5.04 4.42 -18.10
N PRO A 258 4.44 3.88 -17.04
CA PRO A 258 3.76 4.69 -16.03
C PRO A 258 4.75 5.64 -15.33
N PRO A 259 4.28 6.82 -14.87
CA PRO A 259 5.12 7.73 -14.08
C PRO A 259 5.47 7.08 -12.75
N GLN A 260 6.63 7.47 -12.19
CA GLN A 260 7.04 7.02 -10.85
C GLN A 260 6.13 7.57 -9.76
N ASN A 261 5.98 6.79 -8.67
CA ASN A 261 5.07 7.10 -7.57
C ASN A 261 5.57 8.22 -6.64
N PHE A 262 6.87 8.52 -6.66
CA PHE A 262 7.47 9.54 -5.79
C PHE A 262 7.81 10.85 -6.51
N ARG A 263 7.88 11.92 -5.75
CA ARG A 263 8.39 13.24 -6.16
C ARG A 263 9.76 13.57 -5.56
N TYR A 264 10.15 12.87 -4.50
CA TYR A 264 11.46 12.98 -3.87
C TYR A 264 11.86 11.63 -3.27
N LEU A 265 13.09 11.25 -3.53
CA LEU A 265 13.73 10.05 -3.00
C LEU A 265 15.16 10.40 -2.58
N ASP A 266 15.56 9.93 -1.40
CA ASP A 266 16.93 9.94 -0.94
C ASP A 266 17.19 8.66 -0.12
N LEU A 267 18.01 7.78 -0.68
CA LEU A 267 18.29 6.46 -0.08
C LEU A 267 19.33 6.52 1.05
N GLN A 268 19.92 7.71 1.32
CA GLN A 268 20.96 7.88 2.34
C GLN A 268 20.56 8.86 3.43
N MET A 269 19.41 9.54 3.29
CA MET A 269 18.93 10.53 4.26
C MET A 269 17.76 9.97 5.07
N PRO A 270 17.90 9.75 6.39
CA PRO A 270 16.78 9.39 7.25
C PRO A 270 15.65 10.43 7.18
N TYR A 271 14.41 9.99 6.98
CA TYR A 271 13.26 10.90 6.82
C TYR A 271 13.06 11.82 8.05
N ARG A 272 13.42 11.35 9.24
CA ARG A 272 13.37 12.19 10.45
C ARG A 272 14.38 13.34 10.43
N THR A 273 15.56 13.12 9.84
CA THR A 273 16.57 14.16 9.63
C THR A 273 16.07 15.17 8.60
N TYR A 274 15.47 14.67 7.51
CA TYR A 274 14.84 15.50 6.49
C TYR A 274 13.75 16.40 7.10
N LEU A 275 12.85 15.85 7.92
CA LEU A 275 11.79 16.62 8.61
C LEU A 275 12.36 17.73 9.50
N LYS A 276 13.42 17.46 10.29
CA LYS A 276 14.10 18.46 11.11
C LYS A 276 14.69 19.60 10.25
N GLN A 277 15.32 19.27 9.12
CA GLN A 277 15.86 20.27 8.20
C GLN A 277 14.77 21.15 7.56
N GLN A 278 13.58 20.59 7.27
CA GLN A 278 12.46 21.38 6.74
C GLN A 278 11.84 22.30 7.81
N ALA A 279 11.76 21.84 9.05
CA ALA A 279 11.26 22.67 10.17
C ALA A 279 12.16 23.89 10.43
N ASN A 280 13.48 23.73 10.30
CA ASN A 280 14.46 24.81 10.49
C ASN A 280 14.51 25.83 9.32
N LYS A 281 13.84 25.55 8.21
CA LYS A 281 13.76 26.46 7.03
C LYS A 281 12.50 27.34 7.02
N LYS A 282 11.54 27.07 7.91
CA LYS A 282 10.32 27.86 8.13
C LYS A 282 10.51 28.88 9.24
#